data_caa0a250f7d8c9aa7b343d8e00f3e1f7
#
_entry.id   caa0a250f7d8c9aa7b343d8e00f3e1f7
#
_cell.length_a   1.000
_cell.length_b   1.000
_cell.length_c   1.000
_cell.angle_alpha   90.00
_cell.angle_beta   90.00
_cell.angle_gamma   90.00
#
_symmetry.space_group_name_H-M   'P 1'
#
loop_
_entity.id
_entity.type
_entity.pdbx_description
1 polymer ?
#
loop_
_entity_poly.entity_id
_entity_poly.type
_entity_poly.pdbx_seq_one_letter_code
_entity_poly.pdbx_strand_id
1 'polypeptide(L)'
;MSKNLDEIDLKILSEIQADGRITNVELAKRVGISPPPCLRRVRTLEEEGYIQGYRGLLDPRRLGFDVTVFAAVHLSSQADADLRALEAFVRKEPLVRECWMLSGEVDFILKCVAPDMATFQDFVTHLTAAPHVRNVRTSLVLHNSKYEAAVPLEVKGRG
;
A
#
# COMPACT_ATOMS: atom_id res chain seq x y z
N MET A 1 -13.30 20.79 -1.09
CA MET A 1 -14.53 20.21 -0.46
C MET A 1 -14.68 18.80 -0.98
N SER A 2 -14.52 17.78 -0.14
CA SER A 2 -14.75 16.40 -0.56
C SER A 2 -16.22 16.25 -0.94
N LYS A 3 -16.49 15.73 -2.13
CA LYS A 3 -17.83 15.38 -2.59
C LYS A 3 -18.45 14.39 -1.58
N ASN A 4 -19.68 14.63 -1.20
CA ASN A 4 -20.42 13.65 -0.41
C ASN A 4 -20.73 12.47 -1.36
N LEU A 5 -20.05 11.32 -1.16
CA LEU A 5 -20.25 10.10 -1.95
C LEU A 5 -21.69 9.63 -1.77
N ASP A 6 -22.40 9.39 -2.86
CA ASP A 6 -23.71 8.75 -2.83
C ASP A 6 -23.59 7.20 -2.79
N GLU A 7 -24.71 6.53 -2.65
CA GLU A 7 -24.74 5.05 -2.59
C GLU A 7 -24.20 4.40 -3.87
N ILE A 8 -24.41 5.03 -5.03
CA ILE A 8 -23.91 4.53 -6.32
C ILE A 8 -22.39 4.69 -6.38
N ASP A 9 -21.83 5.81 -5.92
CA ASP A 9 -20.40 6.04 -5.87
C ASP A 9 -19.72 5.00 -4.95
N LEU A 10 -20.30 4.70 -3.79
CA LEU A 10 -19.80 3.64 -2.90
C LEU A 10 -19.87 2.25 -3.53
N LYS A 11 -20.94 1.92 -4.27
CA LYS A 11 -21.03 0.67 -5.01
C LYS A 11 -19.97 0.59 -6.11
N ILE A 12 -19.76 1.66 -6.87
CA ILE A 12 -18.70 1.74 -7.89
C ILE A 12 -17.34 1.47 -7.26
N LEU A 13 -17.00 2.15 -6.17
CA LEU A 13 -15.73 1.97 -5.46
C LEU A 13 -15.56 0.53 -4.95
N SER A 14 -16.62 -0.07 -4.40
CA SER A 14 -16.60 -1.46 -3.93
C SER A 14 -16.35 -2.46 -5.05
N GLU A 15 -17.01 -2.31 -6.21
CA GLU A 15 -16.82 -3.20 -7.36
C GLU A 15 -15.43 -3.05 -7.97
N ILE A 16 -14.93 -1.82 -8.14
CA ILE A 16 -13.57 -1.56 -8.65
C ILE A 16 -12.51 -2.10 -7.69
N GLN A 17 -12.72 -1.98 -6.39
CA GLN A 17 -11.82 -2.51 -5.36
C GLN A 17 -11.73 -4.04 -5.40
N ALA A 18 -12.85 -4.72 -5.74
CA ALA A 18 -12.90 -6.17 -5.89
C ALA A 18 -12.31 -6.64 -7.22
N ASP A 19 -12.55 -5.89 -8.31
CA ASP A 19 -12.02 -6.20 -9.65
C ASP A 19 -11.61 -4.90 -10.38
N GLY A 20 -10.34 -4.55 -10.29
CA GLY A 20 -9.78 -3.38 -10.97
C GLY A 20 -9.75 -3.49 -12.51
N ARG A 21 -10.11 -4.63 -13.10
CA ARG A 21 -10.21 -4.85 -14.54
C ARG A 21 -11.66 -4.89 -15.06
N ILE A 22 -12.64 -4.68 -14.19
CA ILE A 22 -14.05 -4.66 -14.57
C ILE A 22 -14.28 -3.65 -15.71
N THR A 23 -15.03 -4.06 -16.75
CA THR A 23 -15.39 -3.13 -17.82
C THR A 23 -16.45 -2.15 -17.36
N ASN A 24 -16.50 -0.95 -17.96
CA ASN A 24 -17.53 0.02 -17.61
C ASN A 24 -18.96 -0.49 -17.84
N VAL A 25 -19.15 -1.34 -18.84
CA VAL A 25 -20.47 -1.95 -19.14
C VAL A 25 -20.90 -2.90 -18.01
N GLU A 26 -19.99 -3.75 -17.56
CA GLU A 26 -20.27 -4.69 -16.47
C GLU A 26 -20.42 -3.95 -15.13
N LEU A 27 -19.58 -2.96 -14.87
CA LEU A 27 -19.68 -2.11 -13.68
C LEU A 27 -21.04 -1.42 -13.62
N ALA A 28 -21.45 -0.77 -14.71
CA ALA A 28 -22.75 -0.09 -14.81
C ALA A 28 -23.91 -1.03 -14.51
N LYS A 29 -23.86 -2.25 -15.06
CA LYS A 29 -24.85 -3.30 -14.78
C LYS A 29 -24.91 -3.66 -13.30
N ARG A 30 -23.76 -3.88 -12.65
CA ARG A 30 -23.68 -4.25 -11.24
C ARG A 30 -24.17 -3.16 -10.29
N VAL A 31 -23.91 -1.89 -10.63
CA VAL A 31 -24.35 -0.75 -9.81
C VAL A 31 -25.74 -0.25 -10.17
N GLY A 32 -26.38 -0.81 -11.21
CA GLY A 32 -27.77 -0.52 -11.57
C GLY A 32 -27.99 0.79 -12.31
N ILE A 33 -27.00 1.24 -13.11
CA ILE A 33 -27.13 2.44 -13.96
C ILE A 33 -26.70 2.15 -15.41
N SER A 34 -26.93 3.09 -16.32
CA SER A 34 -26.46 2.95 -17.71
C SER A 34 -24.96 3.28 -17.84
N PRO A 35 -24.22 2.73 -18.85
CA PRO A 35 -22.79 2.90 -19.00
C PRO A 35 -22.27 4.36 -19.10
N PRO A 36 -22.93 5.29 -19.79
CA PRO A 36 -22.42 6.66 -19.88
C PRO A 36 -22.35 7.39 -18.54
N PRO A 37 -23.39 7.43 -17.69
CA PRO A 37 -23.27 8.05 -16.35
C PRO A 37 -22.33 7.26 -15.44
N CYS A 38 -22.20 5.94 -15.59
CA CYS A 38 -21.22 5.17 -14.84
C CYS A 38 -19.79 5.65 -15.14
N LEU A 39 -19.42 5.73 -16.42
CA LEU A 39 -18.10 6.21 -16.82
C LEU A 39 -17.80 7.61 -16.30
N ARG A 40 -18.79 8.51 -16.35
CA ARG A 40 -18.63 9.88 -15.82
C ARG A 40 -18.35 9.86 -14.31
N ARG A 41 -19.06 9.02 -13.55
CA ARG A 41 -18.83 8.87 -12.10
C ARG A 41 -17.44 8.33 -11.79
N VAL A 42 -17.00 7.29 -12.51
CA VAL A 42 -15.65 6.73 -12.35
C VAL A 42 -14.59 7.80 -12.57
N ARG A 43 -14.68 8.57 -13.66
CA ARG A 43 -13.74 9.65 -13.94
C ARG A 43 -13.72 10.71 -12.84
N THR A 44 -14.89 11.10 -12.33
CA THR A 44 -14.98 12.03 -11.20
C THR A 44 -14.30 11.48 -9.96
N LEU A 45 -14.49 10.18 -9.64
CA LEU A 45 -13.85 9.53 -8.50
C LEU A 45 -12.32 9.41 -8.66
N GLU A 46 -11.83 9.27 -9.90
CA GLU A 46 -10.40 9.33 -10.23
C GLU A 46 -9.84 10.75 -10.06
N GLU A 47 -10.52 11.75 -10.64
CA GLU A 47 -10.12 13.16 -10.58
C GLU A 47 -10.11 13.70 -9.15
N GLU A 48 -11.08 13.31 -8.33
CA GLU A 48 -11.18 13.68 -6.92
C GLU A 48 -10.24 12.84 -6.00
N GLY A 49 -9.50 11.86 -6.55
CA GLY A 49 -8.51 11.07 -5.84
C GLY A 49 -9.05 9.96 -4.95
N TYR A 50 -10.35 9.63 -5.04
CA TYR A 50 -10.90 8.43 -4.37
C TYR A 50 -10.32 7.15 -4.95
N ILE A 51 -10.09 7.12 -6.26
CA ILE A 51 -9.37 6.06 -6.96
C ILE A 51 -7.96 6.57 -7.24
N GLN A 52 -6.98 6.06 -6.52
CA GLN A 52 -5.58 6.49 -6.67
C GLN A 52 -4.84 5.77 -7.82
N GLY A 53 -5.44 4.75 -8.39
CA GLY A 53 -4.89 4.01 -9.52
C GLY A 53 -5.28 2.54 -9.51
N TYR A 54 -4.81 1.82 -10.53
CA TYR A 54 -5.06 0.40 -10.73
C TYR A 54 -3.72 -0.33 -10.77
N ARG A 55 -3.60 -1.43 -10.04
CA ARG A 55 -2.35 -2.21 -9.97
C ARG A 55 -2.64 -3.70 -10.11
N GLY A 56 -1.81 -4.39 -10.87
CA GLY A 56 -1.79 -5.84 -10.90
C GLY A 56 -1.17 -6.40 -9.62
N LEU A 57 -1.79 -7.42 -9.04
CA LEU A 57 -1.21 -8.19 -7.95
C LEU A 57 -0.33 -9.29 -8.55
N LEU A 58 0.95 -9.28 -8.21
CA LEU A 58 1.94 -10.26 -8.66
C LEU A 58 2.29 -11.19 -7.52
N ASP A 59 2.54 -12.46 -7.85
CA ASP A 59 3.09 -13.43 -6.89
C ASP A 59 4.61 -13.22 -6.79
N PRO A 60 5.13 -12.70 -5.68
CA PRO A 60 6.56 -12.43 -5.54
C PRO A 60 7.41 -13.69 -5.60
N ARG A 61 6.92 -14.82 -5.06
CA ARG A 61 7.67 -16.10 -5.06
C ARG A 61 7.89 -16.61 -6.47
N ARG A 62 6.87 -16.53 -7.34
CA ARG A 62 7.00 -16.90 -8.76
C ARG A 62 7.98 -16.02 -9.53
N LEU A 63 8.28 -14.85 -8.99
CA LEU A 63 9.26 -13.90 -9.54
C LEU A 63 10.62 -13.99 -8.86
N GLY A 64 10.84 -15.00 -7.99
CA GLY A 64 12.11 -15.20 -7.31
C GLY A 64 12.34 -14.31 -6.09
N PHE A 65 11.29 -13.76 -5.49
CA PHE A 65 11.36 -12.98 -4.25
C PHE A 65 10.75 -13.78 -3.09
N ASP A 66 11.58 -14.60 -2.45
CA ASP A 66 11.13 -15.54 -1.43
C ASP A 66 11.12 -14.97 0.00
N VAL A 67 11.78 -13.84 0.20
CA VAL A 67 11.97 -13.23 1.51
C VAL A 67 11.13 -11.98 1.66
N THR A 68 10.22 -11.99 2.64
CA THR A 68 9.50 -10.79 3.09
C THR A 68 9.81 -10.54 4.55
N VAL A 69 10.22 -9.32 4.89
CA VAL A 69 10.62 -8.93 6.23
C VAL A 69 9.98 -7.60 6.61
N PHE A 70 9.54 -7.48 7.85
CA PHE A 70 9.26 -6.19 8.47
C PHE A 70 10.46 -5.73 9.27
N ALA A 71 10.96 -4.51 8.99
CA ALA A 71 12.05 -3.89 9.72
C ALA A 71 11.53 -2.68 10.51
N ALA A 72 11.59 -2.77 11.82
CA ALA A 72 11.29 -1.67 12.73
C ALA A 72 12.56 -0.85 12.94
N VAL A 73 12.53 0.43 12.57
CA VAL A 73 13.67 1.35 12.63
C VAL A 73 13.45 2.33 13.77
N HIS A 74 14.49 2.48 14.61
CA HIS A 74 14.56 3.46 15.66
C HIS A 74 15.65 4.48 15.33
N LEU A 75 15.31 5.75 15.39
CA LEU A 75 16.25 6.85 15.20
C LEU A 75 16.87 7.30 16.52
N SER A 76 18.01 7.93 16.46
CA SER A 76 18.65 8.59 17.62
C SER A 76 18.01 9.95 17.94
N SER A 77 17.28 10.53 17.00
CA SER A 77 16.59 11.80 17.11
C SER A 77 15.33 11.79 16.26
N GLN A 78 14.27 12.43 16.74
CA GLN A 78 13.00 12.63 16.03
C GLN A 78 12.88 14.04 15.44
N ALA A 79 14.00 14.73 15.24
CA ALA A 79 13.99 16.00 14.55
C ALA A 79 13.53 15.82 13.11
N ASP A 80 12.75 16.77 12.61
CA ASP A 80 12.18 16.75 11.25
C ASP A 80 13.22 16.46 10.15
N ALA A 81 14.45 16.98 10.32
CA ALA A 81 15.53 16.77 9.37
C ALA A 81 15.97 15.30 9.32
N ASP A 82 16.03 14.63 10.47
CA ASP A 82 16.46 13.25 10.61
C ASP A 82 15.40 12.30 10.08
N LEU A 83 14.12 12.58 10.36
CA LEU A 83 12.99 11.83 9.80
C LEU A 83 13.00 11.90 8.27
N ARG A 84 13.15 13.10 7.69
CA ARG A 84 13.24 13.29 6.23
C ARG A 84 14.49 12.65 5.61
N ALA A 85 15.60 12.60 6.32
CA ALA A 85 16.82 11.94 5.85
C ALA A 85 16.59 10.43 5.67
N LEU A 86 15.93 9.77 6.63
CA LEU A 86 15.57 8.37 6.50
C LEU A 86 14.56 8.13 5.37
N GLU A 87 13.53 8.97 5.26
CA GLU A 87 12.58 8.86 4.14
C GLU A 87 13.26 8.97 2.77
N ALA A 88 14.22 9.91 2.63
CA ALA A 88 14.98 10.09 1.40
C ALA A 88 15.89 8.90 1.10
N PHE A 89 16.47 8.27 2.12
CA PHE A 89 17.22 7.03 1.99
C PHE A 89 16.32 5.89 1.51
N VAL A 90 15.21 5.65 2.23
CA VAL A 90 14.28 4.55 1.94
C VAL A 90 13.66 4.64 0.55
N ARG A 91 13.38 5.84 0.04
CA ARG A 91 12.84 6.04 -1.32
C ARG A 91 13.75 5.51 -2.43
N LYS A 92 15.05 5.41 -2.17
CA LYS A 92 16.05 4.91 -3.14
C LYS A 92 16.27 3.40 -3.04
N GLU A 93 15.77 2.77 -1.97
CA GLU A 93 15.99 1.36 -1.69
C GLU A 93 14.95 0.47 -2.39
N PRO A 94 15.32 -0.29 -3.42
CA PRO A 94 14.37 -1.06 -4.22
C PRO A 94 13.73 -2.21 -3.45
N LEU A 95 14.39 -2.74 -2.41
CA LEU A 95 13.86 -3.80 -1.56
C LEU A 95 12.75 -3.30 -0.64
N VAL A 96 12.71 -2.00 -0.32
CA VAL A 96 11.65 -1.42 0.51
C VAL A 96 10.41 -1.18 -0.35
N ARG A 97 9.35 -1.87 -0.04
CA ARG A 97 8.07 -1.78 -0.77
C ARG A 97 7.07 -0.88 -0.09
N GLU A 98 7.16 -0.76 1.22
CA GLU A 98 6.29 0.09 2.02
C GLU A 98 7.10 0.66 3.19
N CYS A 99 6.82 1.91 3.54
CA CYS A 99 7.45 2.61 4.67
C CYS A 99 6.40 3.46 5.36
N TRP A 100 6.22 3.24 6.65
CA TRP A 100 5.31 4.04 7.48
C TRP A 100 6.08 4.66 8.64
N MET A 101 5.88 5.96 8.85
CA MET A 101 6.23 6.64 10.09
C MET A 101 5.16 6.32 11.13
N LEU A 102 5.57 5.96 12.33
CA LEU A 102 4.67 5.56 13.40
C LEU A 102 4.76 6.54 14.58
N SER A 103 3.67 6.63 15.32
CA SER A 103 3.69 7.24 16.64
C SER A 103 4.03 6.17 17.69
N GLY A 104 4.96 6.43 18.59
CA GLY A 104 5.32 5.50 19.67
C GLY A 104 6.79 5.17 19.74
N GLU A 105 7.14 3.96 20.22
CA GLU A 105 8.53 3.55 20.43
C GLU A 105 9.32 3.31 19.13
N VAL A 106 8.63 2.92 18.07
CA VAL A 106 9.21 2.66 16.75
C VAL A 106 8.98 3.89 15.89
N ASP A 107 10.01 4.44 15.28
CA ASP A 107 9.87 5.63 14.42
C ASP A 107 9.35 5.26 13.03
N PHE A 108 9.87 4.17 12.44
CA PHE A 108 9.43 3.69 11.13
C PHE A 108 9.28 2.18 11.10
N ILE A 109 8.30 1.70 10.33
CA ILE A 109 8.23 0.30 9.92
C ILE A 109 8.35 0.21 8.41
N LEU A 110 9.25 -0.67 7.95
CA LEU A 110 9.51 -0.95 6.55
C LEU A 110 9.01 -2.35 6.23
N LYS A 111 8.34 -2.51 5.11
CA LYS A 111 8.11 -3.82 4.50
C LYS A 111 9.11 -4.02 3.38
N CYS A 112 9.98 -5.00 3.55
CA CYS A 112 11.03 -5.33 2.60
C CYS A 112 10.72 -6.65 1.90
N VAL A 113 11.01 -6.70 0.60
CA VAL A 113 10.88 -7.91 -0.22
C VAL A 113 12.19 -8.13 -0.95
N ALA A 114 12.82 -9.28 -0.71
CA ALA A 114 14.14 -9.62 -1.26
C ALA A 114 14.11 -11.00 -1.93
N PRO A 115 15.02 -11.27 -2.89
CA PRO A 115 15.13 -12.58 -3.49
C PRO A 115 15.58 -13.64 -2.48
N ASP A 116 16.51 -13.29 -1.60
CA ASP A 116 17.11 -14.19 -0.61
C ASP A 116 17.55 -13.44 0.66
N MET A 117 17.97 -14.21 1.66
CA MET A 117 18.42 -13.67 2.95
C MET A 117 19.75 -12.92 2.84
N ALA A 118 20.65 -13.29 1.94
CA ALA A 118 21.95 -12.64 1.77
C ALA A 118 21.73 -11.20 1.26
N THR A 119 20.94 -11.03 0.22
CA THR A 119 20.54 -9.72 -0.32
C THR A 119 19.85 -8.86 0.75
N PHE A 120 18.99 -9.48 1.58
CA PHE A 120 18.34 -8.76 2.67
C PHE A 120 19.35 -8.34 3.77
N GLN A 121 20.32 -9.18 4.12
CA GLN A 121 21.37 -8.84 5.09
C GLN A 121 22.25 -7.68 4.64
N ASP A 122 22.61 -7.64 3.36
CA ASP A 122 23.35 -6.51 2.79
C ASP A 122 22.54 -5.21 2.92
N PHE A 123 21.25 -5.24 2.63
CA PHE A 123 20.37 -4.10 2.84
C PHE A 123 20.30 -3.67 4.31
N VAL A 124 20.17 -4.60 5.26
CA VAL A 124 20.15 -4.28 6.70
C VAL A 124 21.46 -3.62 7.12
N THR A 125 22.59 -4.07 6.60
CA THR A 125 23.90 -3.46 6.86
C THR A 125 23.93 -2.00 6.38
N HIS A 126 23.44 -1.72 5.18
CA HIS A 126 23.32 -0.35 4.67
C HIS A 126 22.33 0.50 5.48
N LEU A 127 21.19 -0.07 5.86
CA LEU A 127 20.17 0.62 6.66
C LEU A 127 20.69 0.98 8.05
N THR A 128 21.41 0.07 8.71
CA THR A 128 21.98 0.33 10.05
C THR A 128 23.13 1.34 10.02
N ALA A 129 23.81 1.48 8.89
CA ALA A 129 24.83 2.50 8.66
C ALA A 129 24.26 3.85 8.23
N ALA A 130 22.98 3.95 7.94
CA ALA A 130 22.34 5.19 7.54
C ALA A 130 22.38 6.23 8.69
N PRO A 131 22.53 7.55 8.38
CA PRO A 131 22.58 8.59 9.39
C PRO A 131 21.34 8.54 10.32
N HIS A 132 21.58 8.76 11.61
CA HIS A 132 20.56 8.82 12.66
C HIS A 132 19.83 7.50 12.96
N VAL A 133 20.12 6.39 12.28
CA VAL A 133 19.60 5.08 12.63
C VAL A 133 20.31 4.58 13.89
N ARG A 134 19.55 4.40 14.97
CA ARG A 134 20.05 3.90 16.25
C ARG A 134 19.98 2.37 16.33
N ASN A 135 18.88 1.82 15.87
CA ASN A 135 18.61 0.39 15.95
C ASN A 135 17.62 -0.05 14.87
N VAL A 136 17.80 -1.27 14.36
CA VAL A 136 16.88 -1.93 13.44
C VAL A 136 16.52 -3.29 14.00
N ARG A 137 15.22 -3.57 14.16
CA ARG A 137 14.71 -4.89 14.52
C ARG A 137 13.98 -5.49 13.33
N THR A 138 14.34 -6.70 12.94
CA THR A 138 13.77 -7.36 11.77
C THR A 138 12.91 -8.55 12.18
N SER A 139 11.79 -8.75 11.47
CA SER A 139 10.87 -9.86 11.65
C SER A 139 10.59 -10.51 10.30
N LEU A 140 11.08 -11.74 10.12
CA LEU A 140 10.82 -12.51 8.91
C LEU A 140 9.35 -12.96 8.90
N VAL A 141 8.69 -12.73 7.77
CA VAL A 141 7.32 -13.21 7.56
C VAL A 141 7.36 -14.70 7.24
N LEU A 142 6.82 -15.51 8.14
CA LEU A 142 6.71 -16.96 7.94
C LEU A 142 5.50 -17.31 7.07
N HIS A 143 4.39 -16.63 7.29
CA HIS A 143 3.12 -16.85 6.60
C HIS A 143 2.28 -15.56 6.60
N ASN A 144 1.55 -15.36 5.52
CA ASN A 144 0.55 -14.30 5.44
C ASN A 144 -0.85 -14.92 5.55
N SER A 145 -1.53 -14.68 6.67
CA SER A 145 -2.85 -15.26 6.95
C SER A 145 -3.98 -14.52 6.26
N LYS A 146 -3.79 -13.23 5.95
CA LYS A 146 -4.78 -12.38 5.29
C LYS A 146 -4.09 -11.25 4.53
N TYR A 147 -4.44 -11.09 3.27
CA TYR A 147 -4.01 -9.96 2.45
C TYR A 147 -5.22 -9.35 1.76
N GLU A 148 -5.70 -8.27 2.31
CA GLU A 148 -6.75 -7.44 1.73
C GLU A 148 -6.27 -5.99 1.73
N ALA A 149 -5.85 -5.49 0.58
CA ALA A 149 -5.45 -4.09 0.41
C ALA A 149 -6.65 -3.13 0.35
N ALA A 150 -7.86 -3.69 0.41
CA ALA A 150 -9.11 -2.97 0.26
C ALA A 150 -9.50 -2.18 1.51
N VAL A 151 -10.13 -1.02 1.32
CA VAL A 151 -10.80 -0.29 2.40
C VAL A 151 -12.13 -0.97 2.72
N PRO A 152 -12.51 -1.19 4.00
CA PRO A 152 -13.77 -1.83 4.35
C PRO A 152 -14.94 -0.87 4.10
N LEU A 153 -15.41 -0.80 2.84
CA LEU A 153 -16.55 0.01 2.47
C LEU A 153 -17.85 -0.69 2.89
N GLU A 154 -18.64 -0.03 3.74
CA GLU A 154 -20.00 -0.47 4.03
C GLU A 154 -20.95 -0.03 2.91
N VAL A 155 -21.25 -0.95 2.00
CA VAL A 155 -22.33 -0.76 1.02
C VAL A 155 -23.62 -1.26 1.65
N LYS A 156 -24.50 -0.35 2.06
CA LYS A 156 -25.85 -0.70 2.54
C LYS A 156 -26.58 -1.43 1.41
N GLY A 157 -26.85 -2.73 1.56
CA GLY A 157 -27.68 -3.48 0.61
C GLY A 157 -27.16 -4.83 0.11
N ARG A 158 -26.19 -5.47 0.77
CA ARG A 158 -25.98 -6.92 0.64
C ARG A 158 -26.71 -7.63 1.79
N GLY A 159 -28.01 -7.85 1.61
CA GLY A 159 -28.83 -8.82 2.33
C GLY A 159 -29.00 -10.05 1.47
#